data_76de16c8464315168c087e31bb80147c
#
_entry.id   76de16c8464315168c087e31bb80147c
#
_cell.length_a   1.000
_cell.length_b   1.000
_cell.length_c   1.000
_cell.angle_alpha   90.00
_cell.angle_beta   90.00
_cell.angle_gamma   90.00
#
_symmetry.space_group_name_H-M   'P 1'
#
loop_
_entity.id
_entity.type
_entity.pdbx_description
1 polymer ?
#
loop_
_entity_poly.entity_id
_entity_poly.type
_entity_poly.pdbx_seq_one_letter_code
_entity_poly.pdbx_strand_id
1 'polypeptide(L)'
;MAKKTKKAAPQSRETASIKSFLDMIAPSVVKFEPDHFICGNTFRCVWALREYPTQTDEQAILRHLGEKDGITLRIYTRQVTPAEEKRIIQNAANKNRMSSSNTNDLQQTITAESNLQDVASLVASMHRNREPLLHCAVYIELTSSDYNTLKLLQTDVLTELVRSKLNVDRLLLRQQQGFCCASPVGYNAFGQQFERVLPASSVANLYPFNYSGKTDAKGFYVG
;
A
#
# COMPACT_ATOMS: atom_id res chain seq x y z
N MET A 1 -27.45 65.43 17.23
CA MET A 1 -26.55 64.47 16.54
C MET A 1 -26.82 63.07 17.09
N ALA A 2 -27.62 62.28 16.37
CA ALA A 2 -28.02 60.92 16.80
C ALA A 2 -27.06 59.89 16.15
N LYS A 3 -26.32 59.13 16.97
CA LYS A 3 -25.49 58.00 16.54
C LYS A 3 -26.36 56.84 16.11
N LYS A 4 -26.34 56.49 14.81
CA LYS A 4 -26.91 55.27 14.27
C LYS A 4 -26.02 54.09 14.65
N THR A 5 -26.44 53.27 15.58
CA THR A 5 -25.88 51.94 15.87
C THR A 5 -26.23 51.02 14.70
N LYS A 6 -25.19 50.54 13.95
CA LYS A 6 -25.34 49.48 12.97
C LYS A 6 -25.64 48.18 13.71
N LYS A 7 -26.86 47.65 13.54
CA LYS A 7 -27.18 46.26 13.92
C LYS A 7 -26.36 45.29 13.05
N ALA A 8 -25.56 44.49 13.68
CA ALA A 8 -24.91 43.36 13.03
C ALA A 8 -25.99 42.35 12.59
N ALA A 9 -25.91 41.91 11.33
CA ALA A 9 -26.80 40.89 10.80
C ALA A 9 -26.60 39.57 11.56
N PRO A 10 -27.67 38.81 11.85
CA PRO A 10 -27.54 37.51 12.51
C PRO A 10 -26.85 36.53 11.57
N GLN A 11 -25.65 36.11 11.94
CA GLN A 11 -25.01 34.94 11.31
C GLN A 11 -25.95 33.75 11.55
N SER A 12 -26.37 33.08 10.48
CA SER A 12 -27.30 31.96 10.57
C SER A 12 -26.74 30.85 11.45
N ARG A 13 -27.56 30.34 12.37
CA ARG A 13 -27.23 29.19 13.23
C ARG A 13 -26.73 27.98 12.43
N GLU A 14 -27.13 27.84 11.16
CA GLU A 14 -26.74 26.77 10.25
C GLU A 14 -25.23 26.81 9.88
N THR A 15 -24.68 28.01 9.61
CA THR A 15 -23.25 28.15 9.30
C THR A 15 -22.36 27.86 10.50
N ALA A 16 -22.79 28.13 11.72
CA ALA A 16 -22.09 27.78 12.94
C ALA A 16 -22.09 26.26 13.17
N SER A 17 -23.22 25.58 12.88
CA SER A 17 -23.35 24.12 12.96
C SER A 17 -22.48 23.40 11.96
N ILE A 18 -22.44 23.87 10.70
CA ILE A 18 -21.60 23.25 9.64
C ILE A 18 -20.12 23.45 9.95
N LYS A 19 -19.70 24.60 10.43
CA LYS A 19 -18.31 24.83 10.85
C LYS A 19 -17.90 23.91 11.99
N SER A 20 -18.75 23.76 12.99
CA SER A 20 -18.47 22.85 14.12
C SER A 20 -18.35 21.40 13.69
N PHE A 21 -19.14 20.93 12.74
CA PHE A 21 -19.03 19.58 12.20
C PHE A 21 -17.72 19.37 11.42
N LEU A 22 -17.36 20.30 10.54
CA LEU A 22 -16.12 20.25 9.78
C LEU A 22 -14.88 20.30 10.69
N ASP A 23 -14.92 21.16 11.73
CA ASP A 23 -13.85 21.25 12.72
C ASP A 23 -13.69 19.94 13.54
N MET A 24 -14.77 19.20 13.72
CA MET A 24 -14.76 17.92 14.43
C MET A 24 -14.17 16.79 13.59
N ILE A 25 -14.39 16.77 12.28
CA ILE A 25 -13.91 15.70 11.37
C ILE A 25 -12.59 16.03 10.69
N ALA A 26 -12.25 17.32 10.54
CA ALA A 26 -11.00 17.73 9.94
C ALA A 26 -9.85 17.69 10.96
N PRO A 27 -8.67 17.18 10.61
CA PRO A 27 -7.53 17.25 11.49
C PRO A 27 -7.11 18.72 11.70
N SER A 28 -6.81 19.08 12.94
CA SER A 28 -6.41 20.45 13.30
C SER A 28 -5.09 20.88 12.64
N VAL A 29 -4.20 19.92 12.38
CA VAL A 29 -2.89 20.12 11.75
C VAL A 29 -2.58 18.96 10.84
N VAL A 30 -2.02 19.25 9.66
CA VAL A 30 -1.31 18.27 8.83
C VAL A 30 0.07 18.83 8.52
N LYS A 31 1.12 18.17 9.03
CA LYS A 31 2.51 18.59 8.84
C LYS A 31 3.33 17.42 8.33
N PHE A 32 4.01 17.60 7.19
CA PHE A 32 4.87 16.58 6.59
C PHE A 32 6.32 16.80 7.00
N GLU A 33 6.95 15.75 7.50
CA GLU A 33 8.36 15.65 7.82
C GLU A 33 9.03 14.65 6.83
N PRO A 34 10.36 14.56 6.79
CA PRO A 34 11.05 13.70 5.82
C PRO A 34 10.67 12.21 5.89
N ASP A 35 10.42 11.67 7.08
CA ASP A 35 10.18 10.24 7.32
C ASP A 35 8.80 9.92 7.90
N HIS A 36 8.02 10.93 8.27
CA HIS A 36 6.69 10.80 8.84
C HIS A 36 5.84 12.04 8.58
N PHE A 37 4.60 12.04 9.01
CA PHE A 37 3.75 13.22 9.05
C PHE A 37 2.88 13.21 10.31
N ILE A 38 2.46 14.40 10.70
CA ILE A 38 1.56 14.61 11.83
C ILE A 38 0.18 14.92 11.24
N CYS A 39 -0.84 14.21 11.73
CA CYS A 39 -2.22 14.44 11.33
C CYS A 39 -3.08 14.53 12.60
N GLY A 40 -3.53 15.74 12.93
CA GLY A 40 -4.16 16.04 14.21
C GLY A 40 -3.22 15.71 15.37
N ASN A 41 -3.61 14.78 16.23
CA ASN A 41 -2.84 14.34 17.40
C ASN A 41 -2.09 13.01 17.17
N THR A 42 -1.94 12.59 15.92
CA THR A 42 -1.30 11.32 15.59
C THR A 42 -0.07 11.51 14.72
N PHE A 43 0.97 10.73 15.01
CA PHE A 43 2.16 10.58 14.19
C PHE A 43 1.94 9.41 13.25
N ARG A 44 2.21 9.62 11.97
CA ARG A 44 1.95 8.64 10.92
C ARG A 44 3.10 8.56 9.95
N CYS A 45 3.31 7.39 9.35
CA CYS A 45 4.17 7.26 8.19
C CYS A 45 3.59 6.23 7.22
N VAL A 46 3.92 6.39 5.95
CA VAL A 46 3.49 5.47 4.89
C VAL A 46 4.72 4.86 4.23
N TRP A 47 4.69 3.55 4.04
CA TRP A 47 5.68 2.78 3.33
C TRP A 47 5.05 2.13 2.11
N ALA A 48 5.82 1.97 1.04
CA ALA A 48 5.39 1.25 -0.14
C ALA A 48 6.07 -0.12 -0.21
N LEU A 49 5.33 -1.17 -0.48
CA LEU A 49 5.90 -2.49 -0.71
C LEU A 49 6.62 -2.49 -2.06
N ARG A 50 7.89 -2.92 -2.08
CA ARG A 50 8.75 -2.84 -3.25
C ARG A 50 9.06 -4.20 -3.84
N GLU A 51 9.36 -5.18 -2.99
CA GLU A 51 9.75 -6.52 -3.40
C GLU A 51 8.88 -7.56 -2.69
N TYR A 52 8.53 -8.58 -3.44
CA TYR A 52 7.71 -9.70 -3.02
C TYR A 52 8.54 -10.97 -3.06
N PRO A 53 8.30 -11.96 -2.20
CA PRO A 53 8.97 -13.24 -2.29
C PRO A 53 8.59 -13.94 -3.60
N THR A 54 9.56 -14.67 -4.18
CA THR A 54 9.33 -15.47 -5.40
C THR A 54 8.41 -16.66 -5.14
N GLN A 55 8.51 -17.22 -3.93
CA GLN A 55 7.68 -18.32 -3.46
C GLN A 55 7.30 -18.06 -2.01
N THR A 56 6.08 -18.41 -1.65
CA THR A 56 5.58 -18.35 -0.29
C THR A 56 4.76 -19.60 0.00
N ASP A 57 5.05 -20.23 1.13
CA ASP A 57 4.26 -21.34 1.66
C ASP A 57 3.10 -20.83 2.54
N GLU A 58 3.14 -19.55 2.91
CA GLU A 58 2.12 -18.92 3.74
C GLU A 58 1.02 -18.31 2.90
N GLN A 59 -0.22 -18.60 3.24
CA GLN A 59 -1.39 -17.88 2.76
C GLN A 59 -1.58 -16.61 3.59
N ALA A 60 -2.12 -15.55 2.97
CA ALA A 60 -2.36 -14.26 3.63
C ALA A 60 -1.10 -13.66 4.30
N ILE A 61 -0.04 -13.46 3.51
CA ILE A 61 1.29 -12.98 3.97
C ILE A 61 1.20 -11.72 4.83
N LEU A 62 0.25 -10.82 4.56
CA LEU A 62 0.07 -9.57 5.31
C LEU A 62 -0.88 -9.73 6.52
N ARG A 63 -1.32 -10.94 6.85
CA ARG A 63 -2.28 -11.19 7.92
C ARG A 63 -1.82 -10.62 9.26
N HIS A 64 -0.60 -10.93 9.67
CA HIS A 64 -0.05 -10.47 10.95
C HIS A 64 0.06 -8.94 11.03
N LEU A 65 0.29 -8.28 9.88
CA LEU A 65 0.26 -6.81 9.84
C LEU A 65 -1.17 -6.28 9.96
N GLY A 66 -2.12 -6.91 9.30
CA GLY A 66 -3.53 -6.51 9.35
C GLY A 66 -4.19 -6.70 10.71
N GLU A 67 -3.63 -7.56 11.57
CA GLU A 67 -4.11 -7.81 12.94
C GLU A 67 -3.55 -6.81 13.98
N LYS A 68 -2.48 -6.09 13.66
CA LYS A 68 -1.84 -5.14 14.58
C LYS A 68 -2.58 -3.80 14.61
N ASP A 69 -2.74 -3.24 15.81
CA ASP A 69 -3.30 -1.91 15.98
C ASP A 69 -2.35 -0.85 15.42
N GLY A 70 -2.93 0.21 14.86
CA GLY A 70 -2.16 1.31 14.26
C GLY A 70 -1.60 1.01 12.87
N ILE A 71 -1.97 -0.11 12.24
CA ILE A 71 -1.58 -0.44 10.87
C ILE A 71 -2.79 -0.39 9.95
N THR A 72 -2.64 0.33 8.85
CA THR A 72 -3.62 0.35 7.76
C THR A 72 -2.96 -0.13 6.48
N LEU A 73 -3.57 -1.13 5.84
CA LEU A 73 -3.10 -1.66 4.55
C LEU A 73 -3.98 -1.12 3.43
N ARG A 74 -3.35 -0.63 2.36
CA ARG A 74 -4.01 -0.22 1.12
C ARG A 74 -3.44 -1.01 -0.04
N ILE A 75 -4.31 -1.74 -0.72
CA ILE A 75 -3.96 -2.55 -1.88
C ILE A 75 -4.68 -1.99 -3.09
N TYR A 76 -3.91 -1.50 -4.06
CA TYR A 76 -4.41 -1.03 -5.34
C TYR A 76 -4.19 -2.13 -6.36
N THR A 77 -5.25 -2.51 -7.05
CA THR A 77 -5.19 -3.52 -8.12
C THR A 77 -5.80 -2.98 -9.40
N ARG A 78 -5.16 -3.28 -10.51
CA ARG A 78 -5.62 -2.91 -11.83
C ARG A 78 -5.35 -4.08 -12.78
N GLN A 79 -6.33 -4.42 -13.60
CA GLN A 79 -6.18 -5.50 -14.58
C GLN A 79 -5.14 -5.11 -15.66
N VAL A 80 -4.30 -6.08 -16.01
CA VAL A 80 -3.37 -5.95 -17.14
C VAL A 80 -4.16 -6.22 -18.43
N THR A 81 -4.02 -5.36 -19.43
CA THR A 81 -4.66 -5.58 -20.73
C THR A 81 -3.96 -6.72 -21.48
N PRO A 82 -4.66 -7.46 -22.37
CA PRO A 82 -4.04 -8.55 -23.14
C PRO A 82 -2.82 -8.12 -23.96
N ALA A 83 -2.82 -6.87 -24.44
CA ALA A 83 -1.69 -6.31 -25.18
C ALA A 83 -0.48 -6.05 -24.28
N GLU A 84 -0.71 -5.52 -23.07
CA GLU A 84 0.34 -5.33 -22.04
C GLU A 84 0.87 -6.68 -21.55
N GLU A 85 0.01 -7.66 -21.31
CA GLU A 85 0.38 -9.01 -20.89
C GLU A 85 1.36 -9.64 -21.88
N LYS A 86 1.03 -9.64 -23.15
CA LYS A 86 1.92 -10.14 -24.21
C LYS A 86 3.27 -9.44 -24.22
N ARG A 87 3.28 -8.12 -24.07
CA ARG A 87 4.50 -7.31 -24.02
C ARG A 87 5.35 -7.62 -22.78
N ILE A 88 4.72 -7.80 -21.62
CA ILE A 88 5.40 -8.13 -20.35
C ILE A 88 6.08 -9.49 -20.46
N ILE A 89 5.36 -10.50 -20.95
CA ILE A 89 5.89 -11.86 -21.14
C ILE A 89 7.05 -11.86 -22.14
N GLN A 90 6.89 -11.18 -23.27
CA GLN A 90 7.95 -11.06 -24.28
C GLN A 90 9.20 -10.37 -23.72
N ASN A 91 9.02 -9.27 -22.99
CA ASN A 91 10.14 -8.54 -22.38
C ASN A 91 10.87 -9.39 -21.33
N ALA A 92 10.15 -10.13 -20.48
CA ALA A 92 10.72 -11.03 -19.51
C ALA A 92 11.53 -12.16 -20.20
N ALA A 93 10.99 -12.77 -21.23
CA ALA A 93 11.68 -13.79 -22.01
C ALA A 93 12.94 -13.25 -22.71
N ASN A 94 12.85 -12.07 -23.32
CA ASN A 94 13.99 -11.43 -23.99
C ASN A 94 15.10 -11.03 -23.00
N LYS A 95 14.73 -10.45 -21.84
CA LYS A 95 15.70 -10.07 -20.80
C LYS A 95 16.47 -11.29 -20.29
N ASN A 96 15.78 -12.37 -20.03
CA ASN A 96 16.40 -13.61 -19.57
C ASN A 96 17.32 -14.23 -20.63
N ARG A 97 16.91 -14.21 -21.92
CA ARG A 97 17.79 -14.65 -23.03
C ARG A 97 19.06 -13.82 -23.15
N MET A 98 18.94 -12.49 -23.06
CA MET A 98 20.11 -11.61 -23.11
C MET A 98 21.05 -11.83 -21.90
N SER A 99 20.49 -12.10 -20.73
CA SER A 99 21.27 -12.42 -19.53
C SER A 99 22.04 -13.72 -19.68
N SER A 100 21.43 -14.77 -20.23
CA SER A 100 22.09 -16.07 -20.44
C SER A 100 23.18 -16.05 -21.53
N SER A 101 23.07 -15.15 -22.53
CA SER A 101 24.02 -15.08 -23.64
C SER A 101 25.23 -14.16 -23.39
N ASN A 102 25.16 -13.26 -22.42
CA ASN A 102 26.18 -12.22 -22.21
C ASN A 102 27.07 -12.44 -20.98
N THR A 103 26.90 -13.53 -20.24
CA THR A 103 27.65 -13.74 -18.99
C THR A 103 28.52 -14.96 -19.04
N ASN A 104 29.84 -14.76 -18.79
CA ASN A 104 30.82 -15.85 -18.56
C ASN A 104 30.74 -16.44 -17.13
N ASP A 105 29.75 -16.00 -16.34
CA ASP A 105 29.57 -16.45 -14.96
C ASP A 105 28.52 -17.56 -14.90
N LEU A 106 28.94 -18.74 -14.51
CA LEU A 106 28.13 -19.95 -14.44
C LEU A 106 26.89 -19.76 -13.50
N GLN A 107 27.06 -19.02 -12.40
CA GLN A 107 25.94 -18.78 -11.46
C GLN A 107 24.87 -17.92 -12.07
N GLN A 108 25.22 -16.90 -12.85
CA GLN A 108 24.26 -16.04 -13.52
C GLN A 108 23.54 -16.77 -14.65
N THR A 109 24.22 -17.68 -15.35
CA THR A 109 23.61 -18.52 -16.39
C THR A 109 22.58 -19.48 -15.80
N ILE A 110 22.92 -20.19 -14.70
CA ILE A 110 22.01 -21.11 -14.01
C ILE A 110 20.77 -20.33 -13.47
N THR A 111 20.98 -19.14 -12.90
CA THR A 111 19.90 -18.30 -12.41
C THR A 111 18.99 -17.83 -13.55
N ALA A 112 19.55 -17.47 -14.70
CA ALA A 112 18.78 -17.03 -15.88
C ALA A 112 17.97 -18.19 -16.49
N GLU A 113 18.50 -19.41 -16.53
CA GLU A 113 17.80 -20.61 -16.98
C GLU A 113 16.67 -21.00 -16.04
N SER A 114 16.89 -20.97 -14.73
CA SER A 114 15.86 -21.19 -13.72
C SER A 114 14.72 -20.17 -13.86
N ASN A 115 15.05 -18.87 -14.01
CA ASN A 115 14.08 -17.81 -14.22
C ASN A 115 13.27 -18.00 -15.52
N LEU A 116 13.88 -18.50 -16.59
CA LEU A 116 13.17 -18.81 -17.84
C LEU A 116 12.17 -19.96 -17.65
N GLN A 117 12.56 -20.99 -16.92
CA GLN A 117 11.71 -22.12 -16.62
C GLN A 117 10.53 -21.70 -15.73
N ASP A 118 10.78 -20.83 -14.73
CA ASP A 118 9.74 -20.26 -13.87
C ASP A 118 8.75 -19.41 -14.64
N VAL A 119 9.23 -18.56 -15.55
CA VAL A 119 8.35 -17.77 -16.44
C VAL A 119 7.53 -18.67 -17.35
N ALA A 120 8.12 -19.71 -17.93
CA ALA A 120 7.42 -20.66 -18.80
C ALA A 120 6.34 -21.42 -18.02
N SER A 121 6.64 -21.88 -16.81
CA SER A 121 5.71 -22.60 -15.94
C SER A 121 4.54 -21.67 -15.49
N LEU A 122 4.84 -20.42 -15.17
CA LEU A 122 3.84 -19.41 -14.83
C LEU A 122 2.90 -19.14 -15.99
N VAL A 123 3.43 -18.92 -17.20
CA VAL A 123 2.63 -18.71 -18.41
C VAL A 123 1.76 -19.92 -18.71
N ALA A 124 2.29 -21.13 -18.56
CA ALA A 124 1.53 -22.36 -18.75
C ALA A 124 0.39 -22.52 -17.73
N SER A 125 0.65 -22.19 -16.47
CA SER A 125 -0.38 -22.23 -15.40
C SER A 125 -1.46 -21.19 -15.63
N MET A 126 -1.10 -19.98 -16.02
CA MET A 126 -2.02 -18.90 -16.35
C MET A 126 -2.95 -19.29 -17.51
N HIS A 127 -2.41 -19.85 -18.59
CA HIS A 127 -3.23 -20.33 -19.72
C HIS A 127 -4.15 -21.48 -19.32
N ARG A 128 -3.66 -22.42 -18.50
CA ARG A 128 -4.46 -23.55 -18.02
C ARG A 128 -5.61 -23.09 -17.13
N ASN A 129 -5.34 -22.18 -16.22
CA ASN A 129 -6.30 -21.71 -15.21
C ASN A 129 -7.11 -20.48 -15.67
N ARG A 130 -6.80 -19.92 -16.84
CA ARG A 130 -7.33 -18.64 -17.34
C ARG A 130 -7.18 -17.51 -16.30
N GLU A 131 -6.05 -17.52 -15.62
CA GLU A 131 -5.76 -16.58 -14.55
C GLU A 131 -5.25 -15.24 -15.11
N PRO A 132 -5.90 -14.10 -14.79
CA PRO A 132 -5.45 -12.79 -15.25
C PRO A 132 -4.24 -12.30 -14.47
N LEU A 133 -3.41 -11.50 -15.15
CA LEU A 133 -2.38 -10.68 -14.49
C LEU A 133 -2.98 -9.37 -13.96
N LEU A 134 -2.53 -8.98 -12.80
CA LEU A 134 -2.91 -7.75 -12.15
C LEU A 134 -1.68 -6.89 -11.86
N HIS A 135 -1.78 -5.60 -12.11
CA HIS A 135 -0.90 -4.63 -11.48
C HIS A 135 -1.32 -4.48 -10.03
N CYS A 136 -0.40 -4.65 -9.11
CA CYS A 136 -0.64 -4.57 -7.68
C CYS A 136 0.35 -3.60 -7.03
N ALA A 137 -0.15 -2.66 -6.23
CA ALA A 137 0.64 -1.80 -5.37
C ALA A 137 0.09 -1.87 -3.95
N VAL A 138 0.96 -2.04 -2.96
CA VAL A 138 0.60 -2.14 -1.54
C VAL A 138 1.28 -1.03 -0.76
N TYR A 139 0.49 -0.30 0.02
CA TYR A 139 0.95 0.73 0.93
C TYR A 139 0.58 0.36 2.36
N ILE A 140 1.49 0.60 3.27
CA ILE A 140 1.36 0.31 4.70
C ILE A 140 1.44 1.64 5.43
N GLU A 141 0.34 2.08 6.03
CA GLU A 141 0.32 3.24 6.91
C GLU A 141 0.48 2.78 8.35
N LEU A 142 1.39 3.39 9.07
CA LEU A 142 1.63 3.20 10.49
C LEU A 142 1.18 4.45 11.24
N THR A 143 0.38 4.27 12.28
CA THR A 143 -0.22 5.36 13.06
C THR A 143 0.02 5.13 14.55
N SER A 144 0.44 6.18 15.26
CA SER A 144 0.56 6.15 16.72
C SER A 144 0.25 7.54 17.32
N SER A 145 -0.13 7.58 18.58
CA SER A 145 -0.32 8.82 19.32
C SER A 145 0.98 9.49 19.76
N ASP A 146 2.09 8.74 19.79
CA ASP A 146 3.41 9.21 20.20
C ASP A 146 4.48 8.83 19.19
N TYR A 147 5.47 9.70 19.00
CA TYR A 147 6.55 9.49 18.03
C TYR A 147 7.47 8.31 18.40
N ASN A 148 7.77 8.14 19.68
CA ASN A 148 8.62 7.02 20.12
C ASN A 148 7.92 5.69 19.91
N THR A 149 6.63 5.63 20.19
CA THR A 149 5.79 4.47 19.94
C THR A 149 5.68 4.18 18.44
N LEU A 150 5.61 5.21 17.58
CA LEU A 150 5.68 5.03 16.12
C LEU A 150 7.00 4.37 15.69
N LYS A 151 8.14 4.77 16.28
CA LYS A 151 9.45 4.16 15.99
C LYS A 151 9.53 2.69 16.42
N LEU A 152 8.94 2.34 17.55
CA LEU A 152 8.84 0.94 17.99
C LEU A 152 7.97 0.14 16.99
N LEU A 153 6.80 0.67 16.62
CA LEU A 153 5.93 0.03 15.64
C LEU A 153 6.63 -0.15 14.28
N GLN A 154 7.40 0.84 13.83
CA GLN A 154 8.21 0.73 12.61
C GLN A 154 9.21 -0.43 12.68
N THR A 155 9.87 -0.62 13.82
CA THR A 155 10.84 -1.70 14.02
C THR A 155 10.16 -3.06 14.03
N ASP A 156 9.03 -3.18 14.69
CA ASP A 156 8.21 -4.40 14.72
C ASP A 156 7.74 -4.80 13.33
N VAL A 157 7.20 -3.83 12.58
CA VAL A 157 6.72 -4.07 11.22
C VAL A 157 7.86 -4.47 10.29
N LEU A 158 9.03 -3.84 10.40
CA LEU A 158 10.21 -4.23 9.62
C LEU A 158 10.64 -5.66 9.92
N THR A 159 10.63 -6.06 11.18
CA THR A 159 10.97 -7.43 11.59
C THR A 159 10.02 -8.44 10.95
N GLU A 160 8.72 -8.15 10.96
CA GLU A 160 7.70 -9.01 10.35
C GLU A 160 7.84 -9.06 8.82
N LEU A 161 8.10 -7.94 8.17
CA LEU A 161 8.33 -7.87 6.72
C LEU A 161 9.57 -8.67 6.29
N VAL A 162 10.66 -8.55 7.06
CA VAL A 162 11.88 -9.35 6.80
C VAL A 162 11.61 -10.84 6.96
N ARG A 163 10.85 -11.23 7.99
CA ARG A 163 10.43 -12.62 8.20
C ARG A 163 9.64 -13.16 7.00
N SER A 164 8.73 -12.34 6.45
CA SER A 164 7.93 -12.68 5.28
C SER A 164 8.67 -12.46 3.94
N LYS A 165 9.96 -12.14 3.97
CA LYS A 165 10.79 -11.82 2.79
C LYS A 165 10.21 -10.70 1.92
N LEU A 166 9.53 -9.75 2.55
CA LEU A 166 8.98 -8.56 1.92
C LEU A 166 9.93 -7.38 2.14
N ASN A 167 10.12 -6.56 1.11
CA ASN A 167 10.93 -5.36 1.21
C ASN A 167 10.10 -4.11 0.94
N VAL A 168 10.35 -3.04 1.71
CA VAL A 168 9.59 -1.79 1.65
C VAL A 168 10.49 -0.60 1.35
N ASP A 169 9.93 0.38 0.65
CA ASP A 169 10.46 1.73 0.53
C ASP A 169 9.77 2.61 1.58
N ARG A 170 10.57 3.29 2.41
CA ARG A 170 10.05 4.14 3.50
C ARG A 170 9.52 5.49 3.03
N LEU A 171 9.54 5.75 1.74
CA LEU A 171 9.06 6.99 1.11
C LEU A 171 9.66 8.25 1.74
N LEU A 172 10.96 8.25 2.00
CA LEU A 172 11.67 9.41 2.54
C LEU A 172 11.46 10.64 1.63
N LEU A 173 11.14 11.78 2.23
CA LEU A 173 10.79 13.05 1.58
C LEU A 173 9.54 12.98 0.68
N ARG A 174 8.80 11.88 0.70
CA ARG A 174 7.63 11.62 -0.15
C ARG A 174 6.39 11.23 0.66
N GLN A 175 6.38 11.54 1.95
CA GLN A 175 5.29 11.20 2.87
C GLN A 175 3.96 11.87 2.49
N GLN A 176 3.97 13.03 1.84
CA GLN A 176 2.77 13.68 1.32
C GLN A 176 2.11 12.84 0.21
N GLN A 177 2.89 12.29 -0.72
CA GLN A 177 2.37 11.36 -1.73
C GLN A 177 1.90 10.04 -1.10
N GLY A 178 2.64 9.55 -0.10
CA GLY A 178 2.25 8.38 0.69
C GLY A 178 0.89 8.59 1.37
N PHE A 179 0.67 9.76 1.96
CA PHE A 179 -0.62 10.13 2.55
C PHE A 179 -1.77 10.04 1.52
N CYS A 180 -1.58 10.52 0.30
CA CYS A 180 -2.57 10.37 -0.76
C CYS A 180 -2.87 8.89 -1.07
N CYS A 181 -1.86 8.03 -1.04
CA CYS A 181 -2.02 6.59 -1.28
C CYS A 181 -2.71 5.86 -0.12
N ALA A 182 -2.51 6.31 1.12
CA ALA A 182 -3.06 5.66 2.31
C ALA A 182 -4.48 6.13 2.66
N SER A 183 -4.86 7.34 2.23
CA SER A 183 -6.17 7.94 2.53
C SER A 183 -7.35 7.09 2.02
N PRO A 184 -8.49 7.03 2.74
CA PRO A 184 -9.66 6.23 2.35
C PRO A 184 -10.23 6.59 0.97
N VAL A 185 -10.16 7.87 0.59
CA VAL A 185 -10.58 8.40 -0.72
C VAL A 185 -9.38 8.63 -1.64
N GLY A 186 -8.24 8.04 -1.27
CA GLY A 186 -6.98 8.24 -1.95
C GLY A 186 -6.87 7.53 -3.29
N TYR A 187 -5.79 7.82 -3.97
CA TYR A 187 -5.42 7.22 -5.24
C TYR A 187 -3.94 6.83 -5.22
N ASN A 188 -3.53 5.95 -6.12
CA ASN A 188 -2.13 5.59 -6.26
C ASN A 188 -1.32 6.76 -6.87
N ALA A 189 -0.81 7.65 -5.99
CA ALA A 189 -0.07 8.84 -6.38
C ALA A 189 1.30 8.53 -7.04
N PHE A 190 1.83 7.32 -6.84
CA PHE A 190 3.10 6.88 -7.43
C PHE A 190 2.92 6.16 -8.77
N GLY A 191 1.68 5.85 -9.16
CA GLY A 191 1.39 5.16 -10.41
C GLY A 191 2.18 3.85 -10.52
N GLN A 192 2.85 3.65 -11.65
CA GLN A 192 3.57 2.42 -11.96
C GLN A 192 4.85 2.18 -11.14
N GLN A 193 5.33 3.17 -10.38
CA GLN A 193 6.63 3.07 -9.68
C GLN A 193 6.66 1.90 -8.67
N PHE A 194 5.58 1.70 -7.92
CA PHE A 194 5.44 0.63 -6.94
C PHE A 194 4.49 -0.48 -7.37
N GLU A 195 3.93 -0.39 -8.58
CA GLU A 195 3.14 -1.47 -9.15
C GLU A 195 4.03 -2.66 -9.52
N ARG A 196 3.59 -3.85 -9.15
CA ARG A 196 4.17 -5.12 -9.59
C ARG A 196 3.09 -5.91 -10.32
N VAL A 197 3.51 -6.61 -11.38
CA VAL A 197 2.62 -7.48 -12.12
C VAL A 197 2.65 -8.86 -11.48
N LEU A 198 1.53 -9.28 -10.96
CA LEU A 198 1.37 -10.53 -10.23
C LEU A 198 0.14 -11.30 -10.77
N PRO A 199 0.15 -12.64 -10.72
CA PRO A 199 -1.05 -13.45 -10.96
C PRO A 199 -2.15 -13.12 -9.93
N ALA A 200 -3.41 -13.27 -10.30
CA ALA A 200 -4.53 -12.98 -9.42
C ALA A 200 -4.50 -13.81 -8.12
N SER A 201 -4.08 -15.06 -8.17
CA SER A 201 -3.88 -15.93 -7.01
C SER A 201 -2.84 -15.37 -6.04
N SER A 202 -1.71 -14.85 -6.56
CA SER A 202 -0.68 -14.21 -5.75
C SER A 202 -1.18 -12.93 -5.09
N VAL A 203 -1.97 -12.13 -5.81
CA VAL A 203 -2.60 -10.93 -5.23
C VAL A 203 -3.63 -11.32 -4.14
N ALA A 204 -4.39 -12.38 -4.35
CA ALA A 204 -5.31 -12.89 -3.34
C ALA A 204 -4.60 -13.31 -2.04
N ASN A 205 -3.38 -13.86 -2.14
CA ASN A 205 -2.56 -14.22 -0.97
C ASN A 205 -2.01 -13.01 -0.19
N LEU A 206 -2.06 -11.81 -0.75
CA LEU A 206 -1.72 -10.58 -0.03
C LEU A 206 -2.86 -10.08 0.87
N TYR A 207 -4.09 -10.53 0.65
CA TYR A 207 -5.25 -10.08 1.41
C TYR A 207 -5.20 -10.63 2.83
N PRO A 208 -5.25 -9.76 3.85
CA PRO A 208 -5.19 -10.16 5.25
C PRO A 208 -6.58 -10.57 5.75
N PHE A 209 -7.17 -11.61 5.18
CA PHE A 209 -8.44 -12.14 5.67
C PHE A 209 -8.30 -12.64 7.10
N ASN A 210 -9.06 -12.05 8.02
CA ASN A 210 -9.16 -12.48 9.39
C ASN A 210 -10.56 -13.10 9.64
N TYR A 211 -10.61 -14.41 9.79
CA TYR A 211 -11.85 -15.12 10.10
C TYR A 211 -12.21 -15.09 11.60
N SER A 212 -11.32 -14.61 12.45
CA SER A 212 -11.52 -14.62 13.91
C SER A 212 -12.42 -13.51 14.46
N GLY A 213 -12.94 -12.63 13.59
CA GLY A 213 -13.89 -11.57 13.94
C GLY A 213 -13.34 -10.62 15.03
N LYS A 214 -12.78 -9.49 14.63
CA LYS A 214 -12.51 -8.40 15.60
C LYS A 214 -13.79 -7.63 15.81
N THR A 215 -14.24 -7.55 17.07
CA THR A 215 -15.35 -6.70 17.47
C THR A 215 -14.78 -5.46 18.17
N ASP A 216 -14.90 -4.30 17.56
CA ASP A 216 -14.53 -3.04 18.20
C ASP A 216 -15.62 -2.60 19.16
N ALA A 217 -15.25 -2.32 20.42
CA ALA A 217 -16.18 -1.87 21.44
C ALA A 217 -16.86 -0.52 21.10
N LYS A 218 -16.27 0.26 20.19
CA LYS A 218 -16.79 1.56 19.70
C LYS A 218 -17.14 1.54 18.22
N GLY A 219 -17.12 0.38 17.58
CA GLY A 219 -17.48 0.21 16.17
C GLY A 219 -18.98 0.23 15.96
N PHE A 220 -19.42 0.38 14.72
CA PHE A 220 -20.80 0.18 14.32
C PHE A 220 -20.91 -1.10 13.47
N TYR A 221 -22.05 -1.76 13.59
CA TYR A 221 -22.31 -3.00 12.88
C TYR A 221 -22.50 -2.73 11.38
N VAL A 222 -21.77 -3.44 10.54
CA VAL A 222 -21.80 -3.25 9.08
C VAL A 222 -22.52 -4.41 8.37
N GLY A 223 -22.82 -5.50 9.06
CA GLY A 223 -23.54 -6.67 8.50
C GLY A 223 -22.87 -7.98 8.78
#